data_3c829caf7c012f9c88b6eeb435d69bc2
#
_entry.id   3c829caf7c012f9c88b6eeb435d69bc2
#
_cell.length_a   1.000
_cell.length_b   1.000
_cell.length_c   1.000
_cell.angle_alpha   90.00
_cell.angle_beta   90.00
_cell.angle_gamma   90.00
#
_symmetry.space_group_name_H-M   'P 1'
#
loop_
_entity.id
_entity.type
_entity.pdbx_description
1 polymer ?
#
loop_
_entity_poly.entity_id
_entity_poly.type
_entity_poly.pdbx_seq_one_letter_code
_entity_poly.pdbx_strand_id
1 'polypeptide(L)'
;MDGLDEVRTGGECNPAANVVNHPHLVGAFGTHFDFNGRPDKVFCLLSDRDLHVNMLLRGYYSDDTENAALVVDGKVVHTWIKELGLVWFAAGADHKLRLAARGGKQQERGEGFMKTIEIDGEEIPRMAVGDEVTSDGGLTLRFAALEKEGPYDVDYYTLAIDGLVSLDLRLRVANPKLQTPNDAEAHINVGIVELEHTDDVHGVLGQTYRPDHAARAADFQRLIANLHRPISSDSEEGVGFLDGTPRSYESSSVLSVDCAHTEYHRAKQLSPVEEFPREPLH
;
A
#
# COMPACT_ATOMS: atom_id res chain seq x y z
N MET A 1 8.72 -22.55 -10.68
CA MET A 1 8.94 -23.63 -9.74
C MET A 1 10.08 -23.15 -8.84
N ASP A 2 10.06 -22.98 -7.60
CA ASP A 2 9.05 -23.05 -6.55
C ASP A 2 9.71 -22.46 -5.31
N GLY A 3 9.00 -21.94 -4.41
CA GLY A 3 9.57 -21.47 -3.14
C GLY A 3 8.68 -20.47 -2.43
N LEU A 4 7.40 -20.74 -2.40
CA LEU A 4 6.46 -20.14 -1.47
C LEU A 4 5.88 -21.27 -0.61
N ASP A 5 6.69 -21.86 0.27
CA ASP A 5 6.15 -22.77 1.27
C ASP A 5 7.03 -22.73 2.52
N GLU A 6 6.59 -21.96 3.50
CA GLU A 6 6.55 -22.42 4.89
C GLU A 6 5.41 -21.71 5.62
N VAL A 7 4.27 -22.35 5.54
CA VAL A 7 3.13 -22.05 6.41
C VAL A 7 3.52 -22.45 7.83
N ARG A 8 3.77 -21.47 8.68
CA ARG A 8 3.87 -21.69 10.13
C ARG A 8 2.46 -21.93 10.67
N THR A 9 2.17 -23.18 10.99
CA THR A 9 0.95 -23.57 11.70
C THR A 9 1.11 -23.26 13.19
N GLY A 10 0.28 -22.37 13.74
CA GLY A 10 0.17 -22.20 15.18
C GLY A 10 -0.27 -20.80 15.60
N GLY A 11 -1.54 -20.53 15.58
CA GLY A 11 -2.20 -19.28 15.95
C GLY A 11 -3.31 -18.99 14.93
N GLU A 12 -4.40 -18.36 15.34
CA GLU A 12 -5.43 -17.93 14.41
C GLU A 12 -4.75 -17.18 13.27
N CYS A 13 -4.78 -17.78 12.06
CA CYS A 13 -4.06 -17.29 10.91
C CYS A 13 -4.66 -15.95 10.50
N ASN A 14 -4.01 -14.85 10.90
CA ASN A 14 -4.26 -13.56 10.31
C ASN A 14 -3.80 -13.68 8.85
N PRO A 15 -4.71 -13.64 7.86
CA PRO A 15 -4.37 -13.96 6.49
C PRO A 15 -3.43 -12.90 5.93
N ALA A 16 -2.29 -13.34 5.40
CA ALA A 16 -1.31 -12.46 4.78
C ALA A 16 -1.92 -11.79 3.54
N ALA A 17 -1.70 -10.48 3.39
CA ALA A 17 -2.08 -9.73 2.21
C ALA A 17 -0.85 -9.03 1.61
N ASN A 18 -0.86 -8.75 0.31
CA ASN A 18 0.28 -8.09 -0.31
C ASN A 18 -0.08 -7.19 -1.50
N VAL A 19 0.86 -6.29 -1.83
CA VAL A 19 0.85 -5.42 -3.01
C VAL A 19 2.17 -5.61 -3.74
N VAL A 20 2.13 -6.04 -4.97
CA VAL A 20 3.32 -6.30 -5.78
C VAL A 20 3.23 -5.68 -7.17
N ASN A 21 4.35 -5.21 -7.70
CA ASN A 21 4.51 -4.66 -9.05
C ASN A 21 3.57 -3.46 -9.35
N HIS A 22 2.98 -3.37 -10.55
CA HIS A 22 1.87 -2.45 -10.85
C HIS A 22 0.64 -2.97 -10.13
N PRO A 23 0.07 -2.26 -9.14
CA PRO A 23 -0.43 -2.89 -7.92
C PRO A 23 -1.35 -4.08 -8.17
N HIS A 24 -0.75 -5.25 -8.24
CA HIS A 24 -1.46 -6.51 -8.08
C HIS A 24 -1.59 -6.74 -6.58
N LEU A 25 -2.81 -6.82 -6.11
CA LEU A 25 -3.11 -7.01 -4.71
C LEU A 25 -3.59 -8.45 -4.48
N VAL A 26 -3.11 -9.02 -3.40
CA VAL A 26 -3.69 -10.21 -2.82
C VAL A 26 -4.29 -9.82 -1.49
N GLY A 27 -5.61 -9.87 -1.39
CA GLY A 27 -6.33 -9.56 -0.16
C GLY A 27 -6.20 -10.66 0.88
N ALA A 28 -6.67 -10.39 2.09
CA ALA A 28 -6.56 -11.26 3.26
C ALA A 28 -7.06 -12.70 3.05
N PHE A 29 -8.06 -12.92 2.20
CA PHE A 29 -8.60 -14.25 1.88
C PHE A 29 -8.04 -14.81 0.55
N GLY A 30 -6.86 -14.36 0.12
CA GLY A 30 -6.22 -14.83 -1.11
C GLY A 30 -6.90 -14.35 -2.40
N THR A 31 -7.73 -13.32 -2.34
CA THR A 31 -8.42 -12.78 -3.51
C THR A 31 -7.48 -11.86 -4.26
N HIS A 32 -7.22 -12.21 -5.54
CA HIS A 32 -6.39 -11.40 -6.42
C HIS A 32 -7.22 -10.32 -7.10
N PHE A 33 -6.72 -9.09 -7.08
CA PHE A 33 -7.32 -7.96 -7.78
C PHE A 33 -6.27 -6.89 -8.11
N ASP A 34 -6.58 -6.04 -9.09
CA ASP A 34 -5.71 -4.94 -9.49
C ASP A 34 -6.29 -3.61 -9.03
N PHE A 35 -5.44 -2.74 -8.53
CA PHE A 35 -5.78 -1.36 -8.21
C PHE A 35 -4.76 -0.42 -8.84
N ASN A 36 -5.08 0.13 -10.01
CA ASN A 36 -4.16 1.02 -10.71
C ASN A 36 -4.18 2.46 -10.16
N GLY A 37 -5.27 2.84 -9.50
CA GLY A 37 -5.43 4.18 -8.99
C GLY A 37 -5.23 5.25 -10.08
N ARG A 38 -4.58 6.36 -9.73
CA ARG A 38 -4.16 7.41 -10.66
C ARG A 38 -2.70 7.79 -10.44
N PRO A 39 -1.94 8.07 -11.52
CA PRO A 39 -0.56 8.51 -11.43
C PRO A 39 -0.41 9.73 -10.51
N ASP A 40 0.66 9.74 -9.72
CA ASP A 40 1.06 10.81 -8.82
C ASP A 40 -0.03 11.21 -7.81
N LYS A 41 -0.88 10.25 -7.43
CA LYS A 41 -1.88 10.38 -6.38
C LYS A 41 -1.58 9.47 -5.21
N VAL A 42 -2.00 9.92 -4.04
CA VAL A 42 -1.91 9.16 -2.79
C VAL A 42 -3.23 8.45 -2.55
N PHE A 43 -3.14 7.21 -2.10
CA PHE A 43 -4.30 6.37 -1.79
C PHE A 43 -4.15 5.72 -0.42
N CYS A 44 -5.27 5.66 0.31
CA CYS A 44 -5.39 4.95 1.56
C CYS A 44 -5.31 3.44 1.30
N LEU A 45 -4.20 2.83 1.68
CA LEU A 45 -3.98 1.39 1.54
C LEU A 45 -4.67 0.62 2.66
N LEU A 46 -4.52 1.11 3.89
CA LEU A 46 -5.12 0.54 5.09
C LEU A 46 -5.45 1.66 6.07
N SER A 47 -6.61 1.59 6.71
CA SER A 47 -7.02 2.48 7.77
C SER A 47 -7.79 1.71 8.84
N ASP A 48 -7.37 1.84 10.07
CA ASP A 48 -8.05 1.31 11.23
C ASP A 48 -7.95 2.33 12.38
N ARG A 49 -8.52 2.01 13.52
CA ARG A 49 -8.64 2.92 14.66
C ARG A 49 -7.33 3.59 15.07
N ASP A 50 -6.24 2.83 15.14
CA ASP A 50 -4.96 3.30 15.66
C ASP A 50 -3.83 3.20 14.60
N LEU A 51 -4.15 2.87 13.34
CA LEU A 51 -3.21 2.73 12.24
C LEU A 51 -3.81 3.25 10.93
N HIS A 52 -3.02 4.04 10.20
CA HIS A 52 -3.35 4.49 8.85
C HIS A 52 -2.13 4.37 7.95
N VAL A 53 -2.29 3.74 6.79
CA VAL A 53 -1.23 3.52 5.81
C VAL A 53 -1.66 4.05 4.46
N ASN A 54 -0.88 4.96 3.90
CA ASN A 54 -1.06 5.50 2.56
C ASN A 54 0.06 5.07 1.63
N MET A 55 -0.26 4.98 0.34
CA MET A 55 0.69 4.76 -0.74
C MET A 55 0.61 5.88 -1.79
N LEU A 56 1.75 6.44 -2.18
CA LEU A 56 1.85 7.29 -3.37
C LEU A 56 2.13 6.41 -4.58
N LEU A 57 1.23 6.46 -5.56
CA LEU A 57 1.38 5.74 -6.83
C LEU A 57 2.04 6.64 -7.86
N ARG A 58 3.13 6.16 -8.48
CA ARG A 58 3.77 6.82 -9.61
C ARG A 58 3.40 6.10 -10.92
N GLY A 59 3.08 6.90 -11.93
CA GLY A 59 2.71 6.38 -13.24
C GLY A 59 3.93 6.07 -14.13
N TYR A 60 3.83 4.98 -14.87
CA TYR A 60 4.72 4.60 -15.96
C TYR A 60 3.90 4.45 -17.22
N TYR A 61 4.35 5.04 -18.29
CA TYR A 61 3.61 5.07 -19.55
C TYR A 61 4.21 4.06 -20.53
N SER A 62 3.38 3.20 -21.09
CA SER A 62 3.74 2.20 -22.09
C SER A 62 2.92 2.40 -23.35
N ASP A 63 3.52 2.12 -24.50
CA ASP A 63 2.82 2.05 -25.79
C ASP A 63 2.18 0.66 -26.03
N ASP A 64 2.41 -0.30 -25.13
CA ASP A 64 1.83 -1.65 -25.19
C ASP A 64 0.39 -1.62 -24.67
N THR A 65 -0.57 -1.74 -25.57
CA THR A 65 -2.00 -1.65 -25.28
C THR A 65 -2.68 -3.00 -25.05
N GLU A 66 -1.97 -4.12 -25.19
CA GLU A 66 -2.60 -5.45 -25.14
C GLU A 66 -3.17 -5.84 -23.76
N ASN A 67 -2.69 -5.21 -22.67
CA ASN A 67 -3.17 -5.48 -21.30
C ASN A 67 -3.45 -4.17 -20.53
N ALA A 68 -4.02 -3.19 -21.20
CA ALA A 68 -4.25 -1.87 -20.65
C ALA A 68 -5.36 -1.86 -19.59
N ALA A 69 -4.99 -1.76 -18.32
CA ALA A 69 -5.93 -1.52 -17.23
C ALA A 69 -6.31 -0.03 -17.08
N LEU A 70 -5.39 0.88 -17.42
CA LEU A 70 -5.60 2.32 -17.36
C LEU A 70 -5.01 2.98 -18.61
N VAL A 71 -5.78 3.80 -19.30
CA VAL A 71 -5.33 4.59 -20.45
C VAL A 71 -5.49 6.07 -20.15
N VAL A 72 -4.39 6.82 -20.16
CA VAL A 72 -4.37 8.28 -20.00
C VAL A 72 -3.72 8.89 -21.24
N ASP A 73 -4.42 9.81 -21.91
CA ASP A 73 -3.96 10.48 -23.15
C ASP A 73 -3.50 9.50 -24.25
N GLY A 74 -4.20 8.36 -24.38
CA GLY A 74 -3.90 7.33 -25.38
C GLY A 74 -2.70 6.45 -25.08
N LYS A 75 -2.11 6.53 -23.88
CA LYS A 75 -1.03 5.67 -23.40
C LYS A 75 -1.50 4.79 -22.25
N VAL A 76 -1.03 3.57 -22.24
CA VAL A 76 -1.24 2.67 -21.11
C VAL A 76 -0.41 3.15 -19.94
N VAL A 77 -1.04 3.24 -18.80
CA VAL A 77 -0.41 3.64 -17.55
C VAL A 77 -0.40 2.46 -16.60
N HIS A 78 0.79 2.08 -16.20
CA HIS A 78 1.00 1.23 -15.02
C HIS A 78 1.42 2.12 -13.87
N THR A 79 0.99 1.81 -12.67
CA THR A 79 1.40 2.55 -11.48
C THR A 79 2.18 1.65 -10.53
N TRP A 80 3.09 2.23 -9.75
CA TRP A 80 3.86 1.54 -8.72
C TRP A 80 3.89 2.35 -7.43
N ILE A 81 4.02 1.70 -6.30
CA ILE A 81 4.19 2.39 -5.02
C ILE A 81 5.57 3.04 -4.98
N LYS A 82 5.59 4.36 -4.92
CA LYS A 82 6.80 5.17 -4.82
C LYS A 82 7.13 5.54 -3.40
N GLU A 83 6.10 5.85 -2.61
CA GLU A 83 6.23 6.21 -1.21
C GLU A 83 5.17 5.49 -0.39
N LEU A 84 5.52 5.17 0.86
CA LEU A 84 4.60 4.75 1.89
C LEU A 84 4.63 5.78 3.03
N GLY A 85 3.46 6.08 3.56
CA GLY A 85 3.31 6.85 4.78
C GLY A 85 2.47 6.05 5.77
N LEU A 86 2.92 5.99 7.01
CA LEU A 86 2.21 5.40 8.11
C LEU A 86 1.96 6.47 9.17
N VAL A 87 0.75 6.49 9.71
CA VAL A 87 0.37 7.30 10.87
C VAL A 87 -0.23 6.32 11.89
N TRP A 88 0.28 6.33 13.11
CA TRP A 88 -0.25 5.43 14.15
C TRP A 88 -0.30 6.12 15.50
N PHE A 89 -1.18 5.63 16.37
CA PHE A 89 -1.32 6.14 17.71
C PHE A 89 -0.72 5.15 18.71
N ALA A 90 0.32 5.59 19.43
CA ALA A 90 0.98 4.81 20.45
C ALA A 90 1.48 5.73 21.57
N ALA A 91 1.63 5.21 22.77
CA ALA A 91 2.16 5.96 23.94
C ALA A 91 1.47 7.32 24.19
N GLY A 92 0.20 7.49 23.76
CA GLY A 92 -0.58 8.71 23.96
C GLY A 92 -0.34 9.80 22.89
N ALA A 93 0.39 9.53 21.81
CA ALA A 93 0.70 10.45 20.74
C ALA A 93 0.51 9.82 19.34
N ASP A 94 0.36 10.68 18.32
CA ASP A 94 0.45 10.26 16.93
C ASP A 94 1.91 10.24 16.51
N HIS A 95 2.30 9.15 15.89
CA HIS A 95 3.60 8.94 15.28
C HIS A 95 3.48 8.85 13.77
N LYS A 96 4.56 9.13 13.05
CA LYS A 96 4.57 9.16 11.59
C LYS A 96 5.84 8.53 11.04
N LEU A 97 5.68 7.72 10.00
CA LEU A 97 6.79 7.20 9.21
C LEU A 97 6.54 7.52 7.75
N ARG A 98 7.56 8.03 7.06
CA ARG A 98 7.58 8.18 5.61
C ARG A 98 8.75 7.40 5.03
N LEU A 99 8.45 6.56 4.05
CA LEU A 99 9.42 5.80 3.28
C LEU A 99 9.30 6.18 1.81
N ALA A 100 10.40 6.54 1.17
CA ALA A 100 10.39 6.84 -0.26
C ALA A 100 11.47 6.06 -0.99
N ALA A 101 11.08 5.39 -2.08
CA ALA A 101 12.01 4.71 -2.95
C ALA A 101 12.81 5.70 -3.80
N ARG A 102 14.07 5.35 -4.11
CA ARG A 102 14.96 6.17 -4.92
C ARG A 102 14.45 6.30 -6.36
N GLY A 103 14.66 7.46 -6.98
CA GLY A 103 14.46 7.68 -8.41
C GLY A 103 15.81 7.78 -9.14
N GLY A 104 15.83 7.46 -10.46
CA GLY A 104 16.98 7.70 -11.35
C GLY A 104 17.72 6.47 -11.84
N LYS A 105 18.44 6.66 -12.97
CA LYS A 105 18.99 5.59 -13.83
C LYS A 105 20.28 4.93 -13.32
N GLN A 106 20.92 5.45 -12.29
CA GLN A 106 22.21 4.93 -11.82
C GLN A 106 22.16 4.62 -10.36
N GLN A 107 22.32 3.35 -10.09
CA GLN A 107 22.66 2.84 -8.80
C GLN A 107 24.18 2.66 -8.77
N GLU A 108 24.87 3.40 -7.92
CA GLU A 108 26.21 3.01 -7.55
C GLU A 108 26.10 1.69 -6.77
N ARG A 109 26.90 0.69 -7.18
CA ARG A 109 26.89 -0.62 -6.51
C ARG A 109 27.06 -0.45 -5.00
N GLY A 110 26.10 -0.99 -4.23
CA GLY A 110 26.09 -0.91 -2.77
C GLY A 110 25.22 0.20 -2.17
N GLU A 111 24.57 1.00 -3.00
CA GLU A 111 23.57 1.94 -2.54
C GLU A 111 22.16 1.31 -2.59
N GLY A 112 21.48 1.19 -1.44
CA GLY A 112 20.11 0.67 -1.36
C GLY A 112 19.09 1.51 -2.15
N PHE A 113 17.91 0.93 -2.40
CA PHE A 113 16.82 1.56 -3.15
C PHE A 113 15.98 2.52 -2.30
N MET A 114 16.11 2.48 -0.97
CA MET A 114 15.47 3.45 -0.09
C MET A 114 16.18 4.80 -0.18
N LYS A 115 15.42 5.85 -0.50
CA LYS A 115 15.91 7.23 -0.60
C LYS A 115 15.73 7.98 0.70
N THR A 116 14.53 7.89 1.27
CA THR A 116 14.14 8.65 2.46
C THR A 116 13.52 7.70 3.47
N ILE A 117 13.96 7.81 4.69
CA ILE A 117 13.31 7.27 5.88
C ILE A 117 13.17 8.47 6.82
N GLU A 118 11.94 8.81 7.16
CA GLU A 118 11.62 9.94 8.04
C GLU A 118 10.68 9.44 9.15
N ILE A 119 11.08 9.58 10.40
CA ILE A 119 10.29 9.18 11.58
C ILE A 119 10.01 10.44 12.40
N ASP A 120 8.73 10.74 12.62
CA ASP A 120 8.25 11.91 13.39
C ASP A 120 8.87 13.25 12.94
N GLY A 121 9.13 13.38 11.63
CA GLY A 121 9.72 14.56 11.01
C GLY A 121 11.25 14.61 11.03
N GLU A 122 11.91 13.61 11.59
CA GLU A 122 13.36 13.48 11.59
C GLU A 122 13.83 12.51 10.49
N GLU A 123 14.71 12.98 9.63
CA GLU A 123 15.30 12.15 8.58
C GLU A 123 16.35 11.20 9.20
N ILE A 124 16.15 9.90 8.96
CA ILE A 124 17.06 8.85 9.41
C ILE A 124 18.20 8.72 8.40
N PRO A 125 19.45 8.68 8.87
CA PRO A 125 20.59 8.41 8.02
C PRO A 125 20.42 7.08 7.27
N ARG A 126 21.07 6.99 6.13
CA ARG A 126 21.07 5.79 5.33
C ARG A 126 21.46 4.54 6.14
N MET A 127 20.64 3.51 6.05
CA MET A 127 20.85 2.23 6.71
C MET A 127 21.78 1.32 5.87
N ALA A 128 22.61 0.56 6.54
CA ALA A 128 23.33 -0.59 5.98
C ALA A 128 22.59 -1.89 6.31
N VAL A 129 22.88 -2.96 5.58
CA VAL A 129 22.29 -4.29 5.89
C VAL A 129 22.63 -4.68 7.32
N GLY A 130 21.61 -5.04 8.07
CA GLY A 130 21.67 -5.39 9.48
C GLY A 130 21.36 -4.23 10.43
N ASP A 131 21.33 -2.98 9.94
CA ASP A 131 20.95 -1.84 10.76
C ASP A 131 19.46 -1.91 11.13
N GLU A 132 19.17 -1.41 12.33
CA GLU A 132 17.85 -1.33 12.90
C GLU A 132 17.63 0.04 13.54
N VAL A 133 16.44 0.61 13.35
CA VAL A 133 16.00 1.86 13.96
C VAL A 133 14.71 1.61 14.70
N THR A 134 14.62 2.12 15.92
CA THR A 134 13.43 2.05 16.77
C THR A 134 12.97 3.44 17.15
N SER A 135 11.67 3.60 17.46
CA SER A 135 11.12 4.84 18.01
C SER A 135 10.31 4.60 19.27
N ASP A 136 10.07 5.67 20.02
CA ASP A 136 9.24 5.65 21.25
C ASP A 136 7.78 5.24 20.99
N GLY A 137 7.33 5.34 19.72
CA GLY A 137 6.03 4.87 19.27
C GLY A 137 5.94 3.36 19.01
N GLY A 138 6.93 2.56 19.43
CA GLY A 138 6.94 1.10 19.23
C GLY A 138 7.29 0.67 17.80
N LEU A 139 7.81 1.58 16.96
CA LEU A 139 8.29 1.24 15.63
C LEU A 139 9.65 0.54 15.70
N THR A 140 9.79 -0.54 14.95
CA THR A 140 11.07 -1.14 14.60
C THR A 140 11.17 -1.25 13.08
N LEU A 141 12.18 -0.64 12.48
CA LEU A 141 12.51 -0.74 11.05
C LEU A 141 13.91 -1.33 10.91
N ARG A 142 14.04 -2.43 10.18
CA ARG A 142 15.32 -3.11 9.95
C ARG A 142 15.59 -3.27 8.47
N PHE A 143 16.82 -2.96 8.04
CA PHE A 143 17.31 -3.35 6.72
C PHE A 143 17.83 -4.80 6.78
N ALA A 144 17.00 -5.74 6.36
CA ALA A 144 17.25 -7.16 6.59
C ALA A 144 18.29 -7.78 5.64
N ALA A 145 18.18 -7.49 4.33
CA ALA A 145 19.04 -8.12 3.33
C ALA A 145 19.11 -7.33 2.02
N LEU A 146 20.20 -7.60 1.26
CA LEU A 146 20.32 -7.33 -0.18
C LEU A 146 20.32 -8.67 -0.88
N GLU A 147 19.40 -8.88 -1.81
CA GLU A 147 19.30 -10.15 -2.54
C GLU A 147 19.25 -9.91 -4.06
N LYS A 148 19.37 -11.00 -4.81
CA LYS A 148 19.18 -11.01 -6.27
C LYS A 148 17.98 -11.88 -6.63
N GLU A 149 16.98 -11.26 -7.23
CA GLU A 149 15.86 -11.98 -7.84
C GLU A 149 16.01 -11.97 -9.38
N GLY A 150 16.67 -13.01 -9.91
CA GLY A 150 17.00 -13.07 -11.33
C GLY A 150 17.93 -11.91 -11.76
N PRO A 151 17.53 -11.02 -12.69
CA PRO A 151 18.34 -9.88 -13.09
C PRO A 151 18.23 -8.67 -12.17
N TYR A 152 17.43 -8.73 -11.09
CA TYR A 152 17.14 -7.59 -10.22
C TYR A 152 17.90 -7.69 -8.91
N ASP A 153 18.39 -6.53 -8.45
CA ASP A 153 18.81 -6.36 -7.07
C ASP A 153 17.59 -5.91 -6.27
N VAL A 154 17.39 -6.49 -5.09
CA VAL A 154 16.23 -6.26 -4.22
C VAL A 154 16.70 -5.97 -2.81
N ASP A 155 16.23 -4.85 -2.24
CA ASP A 155 16.41 -4.53 -0.84
C ASP A 155 15.22 -5.06 -0.03
N TYR A 156 15.50 -5.77 1.06
CA TYR A 156 14.50 -6.26 1.98
C TYR A 156 14.54 -5.48 3.29
N TYR A 157 13.39 -4.94 3.67
CA TYR A 157 13.19 -4.33 4.98
C TYR A 157 12.06 -5.04 5.71
N THR A 158 12.19 -5.17 7.01
CA THR A 158 11.10 -5.53 7.90
C THR A 158 10.71 -4.32 8.73
N LEU A 159 9.42 -4.10 8.87
CA LEU A 159 8.85 -3.04 9.67
C LEU A 159 7.83 -3.65 10.61
N ALA A 160 7.92 -3.30 11.89
CA ALA A 160 6.93 -3.65 12.89
C ALA A 160 6.53 -2.42 13.69
N ILE A 161 5.23 -2.31 14.00
CA ILE A 161 4.70 -1.38 14.99
C ILE A 161 4.00 -2.24 16.04
N ASP A 162 4.49 -2.19 17.27
CA ASP A 162 4.09 -3.07 18.36
C ASP A 162 2.57 -3.09 18.55
N GLY A 163 1.99 -4.30 18.48
CA GLY A 163 0.56 -4.52 18.66
C GLY A 163 -0.34 -3.93 17.57
N LEU A 164 0.22 -3.52 16.42
CA LEU A 164 -0.56 -2.98 15.30
C LEU A 164 -0.29 -3.70 13.98
N VAL A 165 0.97 -3.73 13.51
CA VAL A 165 1.27 -4.28 12.18
C VAL A 165 2.71 -4.75 12.05
N SER A 166 2.92 -5.83 11.28
CA SER A 166 4.23 -6.23 10.77
C SER A 166 4.19 -6.27 9.24
N LEU A 167 5.16 -5.61 8.60
CA LEU A 167 5.25 -5.51 7.15
C LEU A 167 6.61 -6.03 6.66
N ASP A 168 6.57 -6.74 5.54
CA ASP A 168 7.73 -7.00 4.70
C ASP A 168 7.75 -6.02 3.53
N LEU A 169 8.83 -5.28 3.35
CA LEU A 169 9.00 -4.32 2.28
C LEU A 169 10.11 -4.80 1.35
N ARG A 170 9.81 -4.88 0.05
CA ARG A 170 10.78 -5.23 -0.99
C ARG A 170 10.89 -4.07 -1.96
N LEU A 171 12.07 -3.48 -2.01
CA LEU A 171 12.38 -2.42 -2.95
C LEU A 171 13.18 -2.99 -4.10
N ARG A 172 12.68 -2.84 -5.30
CA ARG A 172 13.37 -3.30 -6.51
C ARG A 172 13.26 -2.28 -7.65
N VAL A 173 14.18 -2.35 -8.58
CA VAL A 173 14.14 -1.53 -9.79
C VAL A 173 13.15 -2.15 -10.77
N ALA A 174 12.33 -1.34 -11.42
CA ALA A 174 11.48 -1.77 -12.53
C ALA A 174 12.32 -2.38 -13.65
N ASN A 175 11.74 -3.32 -14.40
CA ASN A 175 12.43 -4.06 -15.46
C ASN A 175 13.09 -3.11 -16.48
N PRO A 176 14.42 -3.17 -16.69
CA PRO A 176 15.09 -2.30 -17.66
C PRO A 176 14.68 -2.54 -19.13
N LYS A 177 13.86 -3.55 -19.39
CA LYS A 177 13.27 -3.79 -20.73
C LYS A 177 12.00 -2.97 -20.98
N LEU A 178 11.39 -2.40 -19.97
CA LEU A 178 10.32 -1.42 -20.12
C LEU A 178 10.99 -0.10 -20.54
N GLN A 179 10.94 0.22 -21.82
CA GLN A 179 11.65 1.35 -22.46
C GLN A 179 10.97 2.70 -22.18
N THR A 180 10.76 3.06 -20.94
CA THR A 180 10.28 4.41 -20.60
C THR A 180 11.42 5.24 -20.02
N PRO A 181 11.39 6.57 -20.11
CA PRO A 181 12.43 7.43 -19.53
C PRO A 181 12.64 7.25 -18.03
N ASN A 182 11.71 6.57 -17.36
CA ASN A 182 11.67 6.37 -15.90
C ASN A 182 11.98 4.92 -15.48
N ASP A 183 12.43 4.06 -16.38
CA ASP A 183 12.61 2.61 -16.18
C ASP A 183 13.61 2.18 -15.11
N ALA A 184 14.29 3.12 -14.52
CA ALA A 184 15.29 2.86 -13.47
C ALA A 184 14.83 3.32 -12.08
N GLU A 185 13.55 3.65 -11.90
CA GLU A 185 13.05 4.03 -10.58
C GLU A 185 12.69 2.81 -9.74
N ALA A 186 13.23 2.78 -8.52
CA ALA A 186 12.84 1.78 -7.56
C ALA A 186 11.38 1.97 -7.14
N HIS A 187 10.70 0.87 -6.83
CA HIS A 187 9.37 0.83 -6.28
C HIS A 187 9.30 -0.07 -5.05
N ILE A 188 8.27 0.11 -4.25
CA ILE A 188 8.04 -0.61 -3.01
C ILE A 188 6.96 -1.67 -3.25
N ASN A 189 7.26 -2.92 -2.96
CA ASN A 189 6.26 -3.96 -2.76
C ASN A 189 6.03 -4.12 -1.27
N VAL A 190 4.80 -4.35 -0.86
CA VAL A 190 4.39 -4.42 0.54
C VAL A 190 3.74 -5.78 0.80
N GLY A 191 4.23 -6.51 1.79
CA GLY A 191 3.57 -7.68 2.36
C GLY A 191 3.11 -7.36 3.78
N ILE A 192 1.85 -7.62 4.11
CA ILE A 192 1.35 -7.57 5.49
C ILE A 192 1.56 -8.96 6.07
N VAL A 193 2.43 -9.08 7.05
CA VAL A 193 2.76 -10.34 7.74
C VAL A 193 1.79 -10.58 8.87
N GLU A 194 1.55 -9.53 9.67
CA GLU A 194 0.60 -9.52 10.79
C GLU A 194 -0.13 -8.18 10.80
N LEU A 195 -1.40 -8.20 11.16
CA LEU A 195 -2.24 -7.01 11.31
C LEU A 195 -3.20 -7.22 12.48
N GLU A 196 -3.05 -6.42 13.51
CA GLU A 196 -4.10 -6.28 14.54
C GLU A 196 -5.12 -5.27 14.01
N HIS A 197 -6.40 -5.68 13.92
CA HIS A 197 -7.41 -4.85 13.30
C HIS A 197 -8.78 -4.98 13.99
N THR A 198 -9.61 -3.96 13.80
CA THR A 198 -11.03 -3.99 14.18
C THR A 198 -11.88 -4.50 13.00
N ASP A 199 -13.17 -4.78 13.24
CA ASP A 199 -14.11 -5.15 12.18
C ASP A 199 -14.40 -3.98 11.21
N ASP A 200 -14.03 -2.76 11.58
CA ASP A 200 -14.20 -1.54 10.78
C ASP A 200 -13.01 -1.23 9.88
N VAL A 201 -11.94 -2.05 9.90
CA VAL A 201 -10.74 -1.83 9.09
C VAL A 201 -11.08 -1.57 7.62
N HIS A 202 -10.50 -0.52 7.03
CA HIS A 202 -10.79 -0.06 5.68
C HIS A 202 -9.53 0.32 4.89
N GLY A 203 -9.69 0.93 3.72
CA GLY A 203 -8.64 1.19 2.75
C GLY A 203 -8.65 0.19 1.60
N VAL A 204 -7.87 0.42 0.55
CA VAL A 204 -7.88 -0.45 -0.65
C VAL A 204 -7.60 -1.90 -0.29
N LEU A 205 -6.59 -2.15 0.54
CA LEU A 205 -6.23 -3.50 1.01
C LEU A 205 -6.89 -3.84 2.34
N GLY A 206 -7.00 -2.86 3.25
CA GLY A 206 -7.52 -3.06 4.60
C GLY A 206 -8.94 -3.65 4.64
N GLN A 207 -9.84 -3.19 3.78
CA GLN A 207 -11.21 -3.71 3.71
C GLN A 207 -11.28 -5.21 3.43
N THR A 208 -10.23 -5.81 2.87
CA THR A 208 -10.20 -7.26 2.59
C THR A 208 -10.10 -8.11 3.86
N TYR A 209 -9.78 -7.50 5.00
CA TYR A 209 -9.75 -8.16 6.32
C TYR A 209 -11.13 -8.19 7.00
N ARG A 210 -12.10 -7.44 6.50
CA ARG A 210 -13.43 -7.39 7.10
C ARG A 210 -14.18 -8.70 6.93
N PRO A 211 -14.98 -9.10 7.93
CA PRO A 211 -15.71 -10.38 7.90
C PRO A 211 -16.67 -10.53 6.70
N ASP A 212 -17.29 -9.42 6.26
CA ASP A 212 -18.22 -9.42 5.12
C ASP A 212 -17.50 -9.49 3.76
N HIS A 213 -16.20 -9.17 3.71
CA HIS A 213 -15.46 -9.12 2.46
C HIS A 213 -15.19 -10.51 1.86
N ALA A 214 -15.10 -11.56 2.68
CA ALA A 214 -14.89 -12.92 2.21
C ALA A 214 -16.00 -13.38 1.25
N ALA A 215 -17.26 -13.03 1.55
CA ALA A 215 -18.41 -13.34 0.66
C ALA A 215 -18.31 -12.54 -0.65
N ARG A 216 -18.00 -11.25 -0.58
CA ARG A 216 -17.81 -10.39 -1.77
C ARG A 216 -16.65 -10.86 -2.64
N ALA A 217 -15.56 -11.34 -2.02
CA ALA A 217 -14.41 -11.91 -2.71
C ALA A 217 -14.81 -13.13 -3.56
N ALA A 218 -15.63 -14.03 -3.01
CA ALA A 218 -16.09 -15.21 -3.73
C ALA A 218 -16.99 -14.84 -4.94
N ASP A 219 -17.85 -13.83 -4.79
CA ASP A 219 -18.68 -13.34 -5.89
C ASP A 219 -17.87 -12.63 -6.97
N PHE A 220 -16.89 -11.83 -6.59
CA PHE A 220 -15.96 -11.18 -7.52
C PHE A 220 -15.14 -12.22 -8.31
N GLN A 221 -14.60 -13.25 -7.67
CA GLN A 221 -13.87 -14.32 -8.36
C GLN A 221 -14.75 -15.06 -9.37
N ARG A 222 -16.02 -15.30 -9.06
CA ARG A 222 -16.97 -15.87 -10.02
C ARG A 222 -17.24 -14.94 -11.21
N LEU A 223 -17.31 -13.63 -10.96
CA LEU A 223 -17.52 -12.63 -12.01
C LEU A 223 -16.34 -12.61 -12.98
N ILE A 224 -15.10 -12.47 -12.50
CA ILE A 224 -13.91 -12.44 -13.37
C ILE A 224 -13.69 -13.73 -14.12
N ALA A 225 -13.98 -14.88 -13.52
CA ALA A 225 -13.90 -16.20 -14.19
C ALA A 225 -14.84 -16.29 -15.40
N ASN A 226 -15.99 -15.60 -15.37
CA ASN A 226 -16.97 -15.60 -16.45
C ASN A 226 -16.69 -14.60 -17.56
N LEU A 227 -15.87 -13.58 -17.30
CA LEU A 227 -15.65 -12.49 -18.24
C LEU A 227 -14.51 -12.73 -19.23
N HIS A 228 -13.71 -13.76 -19.03
CA HIS A 228 -12.55 -14.12 -19.88
C HIS A 228 -11.58 -12.96 -20.17
N ARG A 229 -11.62 -11.91 -19.36
CA ARG A 229 -10.70 -10.75 -19.43
C ARG A 229 -10.38 -10.25 -18.02
N PRO A 230 -9.18 -9.68 -17.82
CA PRO A 230 -8.85 -8.99 -16.57
C PRO A 230 -9.79 -7.80 -16.39
N ILE A 231 -10.33 -7.64 -15.18
CA ILE A 231 -11.05 -6.43 -14.78
C ILE A 231 -10.24 -5.78 -13.68
N SER A 232 -9.98 -4.49 -13.82
CA SER A 232 -9.46 -3.72 -12.70
C SER A 232 -10.57 -3.53 -11.67
N SER A 233 -10.27 -3.78 -10.40
CA SER A 233 -11.22 -3.60 -9.29
C SER A 233 -11.64 -2.14 -9.09
N ASP A 234 -10.87 -1.20 -9.65
CA ASP A 234 -11.12 0.24 -9.64
C ASP A 234 -11.82 0.74 -10.92
N SER A 235 -12.18 -0.15 -11.84
CA SER A 235 -13.04 0.18 -12.98
C SER A 235 -14.51 0.20 -12.58
N GLU A 236 -15.35 0.91 -13.34
CA GLU A 236 -16.82 0.88 -13.16
C GLU A 236 -17.39 -0.55 -13.28
N GLU A 237 -16.70 -1.43 -14.02
CA GLU A 237 -17.08 -2.83 -14.22
C GLU A 237 -16.71 -3.72 -13.01
N GLY A 238 -15.78 -3.30 -12.15
CA GLY A 238 -15.39 -3.98 -10.90
C GLY A 238 -16.27 -3.60 -9.71
N VAL A 239 -17.43 -3.01 -9.95
CA VAL A 239 -18.36 -2.53 -8.92
C VAL A 239 -18.75 -3.64 -7.94
N GLY A 240 -18.57 -3.34 -6.67
CA GLY A 240 -19.00 -4.21 -5.56
C GLY A 240 -17.87 -5.01 -4.90
N PHE A 241 -16.63 -5.02 -5.45
CA PHE A 241 -15.49 -5.61 -4.78
C PHE A 241 -14.84 -4.62 -3.79
N LEU A 242 -14.54 -3.40 -4.25
CA LEU A 242 -14.13 -2.30 -3.38
C LEU A 242 -15.34 -1.43 -3.01
N ASP A 243 -15.33 -0.89 -1.80
CA ASP A 243 -16.34 0.05 -1.36
C ASP A 243 -16.14 1.41 -2.03
N GLY A 244 -17.12 1.88 -2.80
CA GLY A 244 -17.07 3.17 -3.48
C GLY A 244 -16.21 3.18 -4.75
N THR A 245 -15.55 4.30 -5.00
CA THR A 245 -14.74 4.54 -6.21
C THR A 245 -13.27 4.77 -5.83
N PRO A 246 -12.31 4.71 -6.77
CA PRO A 246 -10.91 5.03 -6.48
C PRO A 246 -10.71 6.38 -5.80
N ARG A 247 -11.56 7.37 -6.13
CA ARG A 247 -11.52 8.70 -5.49
C ARG A 247 -11.81 8.67 -4.00
N SER A 248 -12.61 7.73 -3.54
CA SER A 248 -12.92 7.58 -2.12
C SER A 248 -11.71 7.18 -1.28
N TYR A 249 -10.69 6.62 -1.93
CA TYR A 249 -9.43 6.24 -1.29
C TYR A 249 -8.33 7.29 -1.44
N GLU A 250 -8.56 8.37 -2.21
CA GLU A 250 -7.55 9.41 -2.35
C GLU A 250 -7.33 10.16 -1.03
N SER A 251 -6.06 10.43 -0.74
CA SER A 251 -5.59 11.22 0.38
C SER A 251 -4.76 12.39 -0.10
N SER A 252 -4.71 13.48 0.65
CA SER A 252 -3.98 14.70 0.27
C SER A 252 -2.46 14.53 0.32
N SER A 253 -1.95 13.67 1.19
CA SER A 253 -0.53 13.32 1.30
C SER A 253 -0.33 11.94 1.91
N VAL A 254 0.89 11.40 1.81
CA VAL A 254 1.21 10.08 2.41
C VAL A 254 1.09 10.06 3.94
N LEU A 255 1.14 11.22 4.60
CA LEU A 255 0.98 11.35 6.05
C LEU A 255 -0.36 11.97 6.48
N SER A 256 -1.32 12.11 5.54
CA SER A 256 -2.68 12.57 5.84
C SER A 256 -3.60 11.38 6.14
N VAL A 257 -4.64 11.63 6.92
CA VAL A 257 -5.65 10.63 7.32
C VAL A 257 -7.04 11.03 6.82
N ASP A 258 -7.10 11.64 5.64
CA ASP A 258 -8.26 12.37 5.11
C ASP A 258 -8.98 11.69 3.93
N CYS A 259 -8.68 10.41 3.62
CA CYS A 259 -9.47 9.68 2.64
C CYS A 259 -10.91 9.45 3.14
N ALA A 260 -11.87 9.31 2.22
CA ALA A 260 -13.27 9.17 2.61
C ALA A 260 -13.58 7.90 3.43
N HIS A 261 -12.71 6.90 3.34
CA HIS A 261 -12.78 5.64 4.09
C HIS A 261 -11.82 5.58 5.27
N THR A 262 -11.44 6.73 5.84
CA THR A 262 -10.59 6.73 7.01
C THR A 262 -11.33 6.24 8.25
N GLU A 263 -10.76 5.26 8.93
CA GLU A 263 -11.20 4.75 10.24
C GLU A 263 -10.32 5.25 11.37
N TYR A 264 -9.29 6.04 11.07
CA TYR A 264 -8.36 6.55 12.06
C TYR A 264 -9.05 7.42 13.09
N HIS A 265 -9.04 7.00 14.35
CA HIS A 265 -9.90 7.50 15.43
C HIS A 265 -9.84 9.02 15.62
N ARG A 266 -8.67 9.64 15.43
CA ARG A 266 -8.52 11.08 15.61
C ARG A 266 -9.01 11.92 14.45
N ALA A 267 -9.06 11.39 13.24
CA ALA A 267 -9.67 12.12 12.11
C ALA A 267 -11.15 12.41 12.40
N LYS A 268 -11.85 11.47 13.03
CA LYS A 268 -13.26 11.63 13.44
C LYS A 268 -13.44 12.65 14.60
N GLN A 269 -12.43 12.86 15.44
CA GLN A 269 -12.47 13.85 16.52
C GLN A 269 -12.13 15.26 16.07
N LEU A 270 -11.43 15.40 14.94
CA LEU A 270 -10.98 16.70 14.40
C LEU A 270 -11.98 17.33 13.42
N SER A 271 -13.03 16.62 13.04
CA SER A 271 -14.15 17.17 12.30
C SER A 271 -15.21 17.64 13.30
N PRO A 272 -15.26 18.93 13.69
CA PRO A 272 -16.41 19.42 14.42
C PRO A 272 -17.59 19.28 13.44
N VAL A 273 -18.59 18.52 13.83
CA VAL A 273 -19.91 18.64 13.23
C VAL A 273 -20.29 20.09 13.51
N GLU A 274 -20.18 20.96 12.50
CA GLU A 274 -20.86 22.24 12.51
C GLU A 274 -22.35 21.89 12.54
N GLU A 275 -22.91 21.82 13.74
CA GLU A 275 -24.35 21.89 13.93
C GLU A 275 -24.78 23.27 13.40
N PHE A 276 -25.23 23.30 12.15
CA PHE A 276 -25.93 24.46 11.63
C PHE A 276 -27.15 24.69 12.54
N PRO A 277 -27.23 25.85 13.18
CA PRO A 277 -28.40 26.18 13.98
C PRO A 277 -29.62 26.10 13.08
N ARG A 278 -30.57 25.20 13.39
CA ARG A 278 -31.85 25.16 12.74
C ARG A 278 -32.55 26.46 13.10
N GLU A 279 -32.71 27.36 12.13
CA GLU A 279 -33.55 28.51 12.30
C GLU A 279 -34.99 28.02 12.60
N PRO A 280 -35.62 28.57 13.63
CA PRO A 280 -37.02 28.23 13.88
C PRO A 280 -37.89 28.77 12.74
N LEU A 281 -38.62 27.89 12.11
CA LEU A 281 -39.68 28.26 11.16
C LEU A 281 -40.75 29.04 11.93
N HIS A 282 -40.91 30.31 11.58
CA HIS A 282 -42.02 31.16 11.97
C HIS A 282 -43.12 31.10 10.94
#